data_0b983b675538ee397aedc98355923cd1
#
_entry.id   0b983b675538ee397aedc98355923cd1
#
_cell.length_a   1.000
_cell.length_b   1.000
_cell.length_c   1.000
_cell.angle_alpha   90.00
_cell.angle_beta   90.00
_cell.angle_gamma   90.00
#
_symmetry.space_group_name_H-M   'P 1'
#
loop_
_entity.id
_entity.type
_entity.pdbx_description
1 polymer ?
#
loop_
_entity_poly.entity_id
_entity_poly.type
_entity_poly.pdbx_seq_one_letter_code
_entity_poly.pdbx_strand_id
1 'polypeptide(L)'
;MRVLLIGANGYIGRFVADRLLADPAVQLTALGRGDDADVRFDLASGSPGALTRFLDAVHPGVVINCAGTTRGGARELTRHNTVAVATVCEALRRSRCGARLVQIGCSSEYGPSQPGSSTAEDAVPRPGGPYGVSKLAATELVLGSGLDAVVLRVFSPAGPGTPAGSPLGRLAEAMRRAMQSGDGELRLGGLGAQRDFVDVRDVARAVHAASLSAAQGVINIGSGRAVRLRDAATTLARVAGYGGALHELDNPPGALRPTIGHPRGESAGHRTDGLGHRVDGMGHRVDGMGHHRMDALGHRADPEHVIPVAYPYPDGCGSWQQADVRTARDRLGWRPRINLEESLADIWMEAACRL
;
A
#
# COMPACT_ATOMS: atom_id res chain seq x y z
N MET A 1 -9.90 17.58 22.64
CA MET A 1 -8.59 16.86 22.51
C MET A 1 -7.80 17.46 21.36
N ARG A 2 -6.52 17.86 21.54
CA ARG A 2 -5.69 18.34 20.44
C ARG A 2 -5.01 17.17 19.73
N VAL A 3 -5.21 17.09 18.41
CA VAL A 3 -4.69 16.01 17.56
C VAL A 3 -3.83 16.60 16.46
N LEU A 4 -2.63 16.08 16.28
CA LEU A 4 -1.80 16.34 15.12
C LEU A 4 -1.95 15.17 14.15
N LEU A 5 -2.51 15.43 12.97
CA LEU A 5 -2.64 14.43 11.90
C LEU A 5 -1.60 14.69 10.81
N ILE A 6 -0.71 13.74 10.63
CA ILE A 6 0.32 13.78 9.60
C ILE A 6 -0.19 13.01 8.38
N GLY A 7 -0.17 13.65 7.21
CA GLY A 7 -0.62 13.04 5.96
C GLY A 7 -2.14 13.04 5.79
N ALA A 8 -2.82 14.08 6.26
CA ALA A 8 -4.28 14.26 6.14
C ALA A 8 -4.80 14.13 4.70
N ASN A 9 -4.02 14.58 3.70
CA ASN A 9 -4.42 14.56 2.28
C ASN A 9 -4.19 13.20 1.60
N GLY A 10 -3.64 12.21 2.32
CA GLY A 10 -3.47 10.84 1.84
C GLY A 10 -4.79 10.06 1.81
N TYR A 11 -4.78 8.88 1.14
CA TYR A 11 -5.97 8.05 1.01
C TYR A 11 -6.63 7.69 2.36
N ILE A 12 -5.86 7.25 3.34
CA ILE A 12 -6.38 6.96 4.69
C ILE A 12 -6.58 8.27 5.47
N GLY A 13 -5.60 9.20 5.36
CA GLY A 13 -5.56 10.40 6.18
C GLY A 13 -6.79 11.29 6.07
N ARG A 14 -7.37 11.44 4.85
CA ARG A 14 -8.57 12.24 4.64
C ARG A 14 -9.78 11.69 5.39
N PHE A 15 -10.00 10.37 5.39
CA PHE A 15 -11.09 9.76 6.16
C PHE A 15 -10.85 9.82 7.67
N VAL A 16 -9.58 9.77 8.08
CA VAL A 16 -9.22 10.02 9.49
C VAL A 16 -9.52 11.47 9.87
N ALA A 17 -9.17 12.44 9.02
CA ALA A 17 -9.50 13.85 9.24
C ALA A 17 -11.00 14.06 9.36
N ASP A 18 -11.79 13.56 8.41
CA ASP A 18 -13.26 13.64 8.41
C ASP A 18 -13.87 13.03 9.69
N ARG A 19 -13.35 11.86 10.09
CA ARG A 19 -13.81 11.17 11.30
C ARG A 19 -13.48 11.95 12.58
N LEU A 20 -12.31 12.60 12.64
CA LEU A 20 -11.90 13.40 13.78
C LEU A 20 -12.67 14.73 13.84
N LEU A 21 -12.89 15.39 12.71
CA LEU A 21 -13.65 16.64 12.62
C LEU A 21 -15.14 16.48 12.94
N ALA A 22 -15.67 15.26 12.81
CA ALA A 22 -17.04 14.95 13.24
C ALA A 22 -17.21 14.96 14.78
N ASP A 23 -16.13 14.99 15.54
CA ASP A 23 -16.15 15.12 17.00
C ASP A 23 -15.82 16.56 17.41
N PRO A 24 -16.79 17.34 17.92
CA PRO A 24 -16.59 18.75 18.27
C PRO A 24 -15.56 18.94 19.41
N ALA A 25 -15.24 17.90 20.17
CA ALA A 25 -14.22 17.95 21.21
C ALA A 25 -12.78 17.84 20.66
N VAL A 26 -12.61 17.56 19.34
CA VAL A 26 -11.33 17.43 18.68
C VAL A 26 -10.91 18.76 18.03
N GLN A 27 -9.71 19.21 18.36
CA GLN A 27 -9.00 20.27 17.65
C GLN A 27 -7.94 19.60 16.78
N LEU A 28 -8.17 19.57 15.49
CA LEU A 28 -7.28 18.95 14.51
C LEU A 28 -6.29 19.97 13.95
N THR A 29 -5.02 19.58 13.88
CA THR A 29 -3.99 20.27 13.10
C THR A 29 -3.43 19.30 12.08
N ALA A 30 -3.47 19.64 10.79
CA ALA A 30 -2.94 18.84 9.70
C ALA A 30 -1.49 19.24 9.40
N LEU A 31 -0.58 18.26 9.38
CA LEU A 31 0.81 18.44 8.98
C LEU A 31 1.09 17.62 7.72
N GLY A 32 1.69 18.27 6.73
CA GLY A 32 1.95 17.62 5.45
C GLY A 32 2.87 18.42 4.54
N ARG A 33 3.06 17.95 3.30
CA ARG A 33 3.90 18.62 2.30
C ARG A 33 3.14 19.56 1.38
N GLY A 34 1.83 19.36 1.26
CA GLY A 34 0.96 20.13 0.36
C GLY A 34 0.53 21.46 0.96
N ASP A 35 -0.02 22.32 0.09
CA ASP A 35 -0.49 23.64 0.47
C ASP A 35 -1.80 23.59 1.28
N ASP A 36 -2.50 22.46 1.24
CA ASP A 36 -3.74 22.20 2.00
C ASP A 36 -3.47 21.76 3.45
N ALA A 37 -2.20 21.63 3.86
CA ALA A 37 -1.86 21.35 5.25
C ALA A 37 -1.80 22.63 6.06
N ASP A 38 -2.30 22.63 7.30
CA ASP A 38 -2.19 23.77 8.23
C ASP A 38 -0.72 24.11 8.49
N VAL A 39 0.14 23.08 8.47
CA VAL A 39 1.58 23.23 8.64
C VAL A 39 2.33 22.43 7.59
N ARG A 40 3.17 23.12 6.81
CA ARG A 40 4.04 22.50 5.82
C ARG A 40 5.29 21.94 6.45
N PHE A 41 5.46 20.62 6.37
CA PHE A 41 6.66 19.94 6.84
C PHE A 41 6.89 18.63 6.08
N ASP A 42 8.10 18.42 5.58
CA ASP A 42 8.51 17.16 4.99
C ASP A 42 9.27 16.31 6.02
N LEU A 43 8.64 15.27 6.52
CA LEU A 43 9.25 14.35 7.50
C LEU A 43 10.50 13.64 6.99
N ALA A 44 10.62 13.44 5.67
CA ALA A 44 11.72 12.70 5.07
C ALA A 44 13.01 13.52 4.93
N SER A 45 12.92 14.85 5.04
CA SER A 45 14.05 15.80 4.92
C SER A 45 14.10 16.82 6.05
N GLY A 46 13.02 16.97 6.79
CA GLY A 46 12.89 17.92 7.87
C GLY A 46 13.68 17.54 9.11
N SER A 47 14.17 18.53 9.85
CA SER A 47 14.90 18.32 11.08
C SER A 47 13.98 17.83 12.21
N PRO A 48 14.31 16.75 12.94
CA PRO A 48 13.58 16.34 14.13
C PRO A 48 13.46 17.47 15.16
N GLY A 49 14.50 18.29 15.34
CA GLY A 49 14.47 19.43 16.25
C GLY A 49 13.46 20.53 15.86
N ALA A 50 13.22 20.74 14.55
CA ALA A 50 12.17 21.65 14.11
C ALA A 50 10.78 21.09 14.44
N LEU A 51 10.56 19.79 14.21
CA LEU A 51 9.33 19.12 14.59
C LEU A 51 9.12 19.11 16.11
N THR A 52 10.18 18.91 16.90
CA THR A 52 10.13 19.03 18.37
C THR A 52 9.61 20.39 18.82
N ARG A 53 10.18 21.49 18.31
CA ARG A 53 9.71 22.85 18.65
C ARG A 53 8.24 23.08 18.28
N PHE A 54 7.83 22.55 17.13
CA PHE A 54 6.43 22.60 16.72
C PHE A 54 5.52 21.82 17.67
N LEU A 55 5.90 20.59 18.04
CA LEU A 55 5.16 19.77 19.01
C LEU A 55 5.04 20.47 20.37
N ASP A 56 6.11 21.11 20.83
CA ASP A 56 6.11 21.86 22.10
C ASP A 56 5.21 23.11 22.03
N ALA A 57 5.08 23.75 20.86
CA ALA A 57 4.20 24.91 20.67
C ALA A 57 2.71 24.52 20.59
N VAL A 58 2.38 23.47 19.83
CA VAL A 58 0.99 23.01 19.63
C VAL A 58 0.49 22.18 20.81
N HIS A 59 1.41 21.46 21.43
CA HIS A 59 1.15 20.58 22.59
C HIS A 59 0.01 19.58 22.35
N PRO A 60 0.08 18.75 21.28
CA PRO A 60 -0.94 17.77 20.99
C PRO A 60 -0.99 16.69 22.06
N GLY A 61 -2.18 16.15 22.35
CA GLY A 61 -2.32 14.95 23.18
C GLY A 61 -2.13 13.67 22.38
N VAL A 62 -2.38 13.73 21.05
CA VAL A 62 -2.23 12.58 20.13
C VAL A 62 -1.59 13.04 18.84
N VAL A 63 -0.65 12.24 18.34
CA VAL A 63 -0.07 12.34 16.99
C VAL A 63 -0.49 11.11 16.21
N ILE A 64 -1.15 11.32 15.07
CA ILE A 64 -1.56 10.25 14.15
C ILE A 64 -0.72 10.37 12.90
N ASN A 65 0.02 9.33 12.54
CA ASN A 65 0.85 9.33 11.34
C ASN A 65 0.26 8.42 10.25
N CYS A 66 -0.42 9.04 9.29
CA CYS A 66 -0.92 8.42 8.07
C CYS A 66 0.01 8.64 6.87
N ALA A 67 1.14 9.36 7.05
CA ALA A 67 2.08 9.62 5.97
C ALA A 67 2.84 8.36 5.55
N GLY A 68 3.12 8.26 4.27
CA GLY A 68 3.88 7.18 3.66
C GLY A 68 3.64 7.12 2.16
N THR A 69 4.38 6.25 1.48
CA THR A 69 4.23 6.01 0.04
C THR A 69 4.29 4.52 -0.28
N THR A 70 3.50 4.12 -1.28
CA THR A 70 3.55 2.78 -1.88
C THR A 70 4.30 2.77 -3.22
N ARG A 71 4.78 3.95 -3.68
CA ARG A 71 5.41 4.16 -4.98
C ARG A 71 6.88 4.50 -4.81
N GLY A 72 7.66 4.16 -5.84
CA GLY A 72 9.09 4.45 -5.91
C GLY A 72 9.97 3.23 -5.67
N GLY A 73 11.28 3.39 -5.85
CA GLY A 73 12.27 2.36 -5.58
C GLY A 73 12.55 2.20 -4.08
N ALA A 74 13.38 1.20 -3.73
CA ALA A 74 13.69 0.89 -2.33
C ALA A 74 14.19 2.12 -1.54
N ARG A 75 15.01 2.99 -2.16
CA ARG A 75 15.53 4.21 -1.53
C ARG A 75 14.41 5.20 -1.17
N GLU A 76 13.46 5.42 -2.08
CA GLU A 76 12.32 6.34 -1.85
C GLU A 76 11.37 5.77 -0.80
N LEU A 77 11.08 4.47 -0.87
CA LEU A 77 10.25 3.78 0.12
C LEU A 77 10.89 3.87 1.51
N THR A 78 12.19 3.60 1.65
CA THR A 78 12.90 3.75 2.92
C THR A 78 12.86 5.19 3.42
N ARG A 79 13.10 6.17 2.55
CA ARG A 79 13.08 7.59 2.92
C ARG A 79 11.72 8.02 3.46
N HIS A 80 10.64 7.70 2.75
CA HIS A 80 9.30 8.19 3.08
C HIS A 80 8.54 7.32 4.10
N ASN A 81 8.88 6.05 4.26
CA ASN A 81 8.20 5.16 5.19
C ASN A 81 9.00 4.93 6.48
N THR A 82 10.34 4.85 6.40
CA THR A 82 11.18 4.52 7.56
C THR A 82 11.81 5.77 8.17
N VAL A 83 12.57 6.57 7.36
CA VAL A 83 13.26 7.77 7.88
C VAL A 83 12.25 8.81 8.36
N ALA A 84 11.14 8.99 7.66
CA ALA A 84 10.06 9.87 8.08
C ALA A 84 9.48 9.48 9.46
N VAL A 85 9.31 8.18 9.73
CA VAL A 85 8.84 7.69 11.04
C VAL A 85 9.91 7.86 12.11
N ALA A 86 11.18 7.64 11.79
CA ALA A 86 12.29 7.93 12.71
C ALA A 86 12.28 9.40 13.15
N THR A 87 12.05 10.35 12.21
CA THR A 87 11.91 11.78 12.51
C THR A 87 10.77 12.05 13.51
N VAL A 88 9.61 11.40 13.34
CA VAL A 88 8.46 11.53 14.25
C VAL A 88 8.82 10.99 15.64
N CYS A 89 9.39 9.79 15.72
CA CYS A 89 9.75 9.16 17.00
C CYS A 89 10.79 9.99 17.74
N GLU A 90 11.81 10.49 17.04
CA GLU A 90 12.85 11.32 17.65
C GLU A 90 12.30 12.66 18.15
N ALA A 91 11.43 13.30 17.37
CA ALA A 91 10.80 14.55 17.76
C ALA A 91 9.90 14.38 18.99
N LEU A 92 9.08 13.32 19.03
CA LEU A 92 8.22 13.02 20.16
C LEU A 92 9.02 12.72 21.45
N ARG A 93 10.11 11.96 21.34
CA ARG A 93 10.98 11.67 22.50
C ARG A 93 11.66 12.91 23.09
N ARG A 94 11.93 13.92 22.27
CA ARG A 94 12.54 15.19 22.69
C ARG A 94 11.52 16.20 23.16
N SER A 95 10.28 16.09 22.70
CA SER A 95 9.20 17.02 23.04
C SER A 95 8.68 16.78 24.46
N ARG A 96 8.23 17.87 25.10
CA ARG A 96 7.57 17.84 26.40
C ARG A 96 6.06 17.59 26.32
N CYS A 97 5.49 17.43 25.12
CA CYS A 97 4.04 17.29 24.96
C CYS A 97 3.49 15.97 25.52
N GLY A 98 4.31 14.91 25.60
CA GLY A 98 3.87 13.59 26.07
C GLY A 98 2.79 12.96 25.19
N ALA A 99 2.73 13.32 23.91
CA ALA A 99 1.68 12.86 23.00
C ALA A 99 1.77 11.37 22.73
N ARG A 100 0.60 10.71 22.71
CA ARG A 100 0.44 9.35 22.22
C ARG A 100 0.65 9.29 20.70
N LEU A 101 1.33 8.26 20.21
CA LEU A 101 1.53 8.03 18.77
C LEU A 101 0.63 6.90 18.25
N VAL A 102 -0.18 7.19 17.22
CA VAL A 102 -0.89 6.20 16.41
C VAL A 102 -0.23 6.13 15.04
N GLN A 103 0.47 5.03 14.76
CA GLN A 103 1.19 4.82 13.51
C GLN A 103 0.43 3.90 12.58
N ILE A 104 0.28 4.27 11.31
CA ILE A 104 -0.28 3.37 10.29
C ILE A 104 0.81 2.42 9.77
N GLY A 105 0.64 1.14 10.07
CA GLY A 105 1.39 0.00 9.53
C GLY A 105 0.70 -0.63 8.31
N CYS A 106 1.16 -1.80 7.88
CA CYS A 106 0.61 -2.49 6.71
C CYS A 106 0.73 -4.01 6.83
N SER A 107 -0.27 -4.75 6.34
CA SER A 107 -0.22 -6.22 6.27
C SER A 107 0.96 -6.77 5.46
N SER A 108 1.54 -5.97 4.53
CA SER A 108 2.73 -6.34 3.77
C SER A 108 3.97 -6.57 4.64
N GLU A 109 3.97 -6.13 5.89
CA GLU A 109 5.01 -6.41 6.88
C GLU A 109 5.09 -7.89 7.23
N TYR A 110 3.95 -8.61 7.21
CA TYR A 110 3.93 -10.05 7.46
C TYR A 110 4.49 -10.88 6.31
N GLY A 111 4.34 -10.37 5.07
CA GLY A 111 4.66 -11.15 3.87
C GLY A 111 3.62 -12.26 3.58
N PRO A 112 4.08 -13.37 2.94
CA PRO A 112 3.19 -14.47 2.59
C PRO A 112 2.61 -15.18 3.81
N SER A 113 1.29 -15.45 3.80
CA SER A 113 0.59 -16.22 4.81
C SER A 113 0.14 -17.57 4.24
N GLN A 114 -0.07 -18.54 5.11
CA GLN A 114 -0.61 -19.85 4.71
C GLN A 114 -2.07 -19.68 4.22
N PRO A 115 -2.43 -20.28 3.07
CA PRO A 115 -3.82 -20.31 2.63
C PRO A 115 -4.75 -20.87 3.69
N GLY A 116 -5.90 -20.22 3.90
CA GLY A 116 -6.90 -20.61 4.89
C GLY A 116 -6.59 -20.19 6.34
N SER A 117 -5.45 -19.56 6.61
CA SER A 117 -5.11 -19.07 7.96
C SER A 117 -5.33 -17.58 8.13
N SER A 118 -5.70 -17.16 9.35
CA SER A 118 -5.70 -15.75 9.75
C SER A 118 -4.35 -15.39 10.38
N THR A 119 -3.81 -14.23 10.01
CA THR A 119 -2.53 -13.73 10.53
C THR A 119 -2.78 -12.93 11.80
N ALA A 120 -2.25 -13.42 12.92
CA ALA A 120 -2.26 -12.72 14.20
C ALA A 120 -1.07 -11.78 14.35
N GLU A 121 -1.10 -10.91 15.35
CA GLU A 121 -0.09 -9.85 15.55
C GLU A 121 1.28 -10.40 15.99
N ASP A 122 1.31 -11.58 16.56
CA ASP A 122 2.52 -12.32 16.96
C ASP A 122 3.16 -13.13 15.81
N ALA A 123 2.52 -13.15 14.63
CA ALA A 123 3.10 -13.79 13.46
C ALA A 123 4.43 -13.13 13.09
N VAL A 124 5.46 -13.96 12.88
CA VAL A 124 6.81 -13.48 12.53
C VAL A 124 6.78 -12.74 11.19
N PRO A 125 7.14 -11.46 11.14
CA PRO A 125 7.16 -10.68 9.91
C PRO A 125 8.20 -11.23 8.91
N ARG A 126 7.78 -11.40 7.65
CA ARG A 126 8.64 -11.85 6.54
C ARG A 126 8.29 -11.08 5.27
N PRO A 127 8.52 -9.75 5.24
CA PRO A 127 8.12 -8.92 4.11
C PRO A 127 8.79 -9.38 2.82
N GLY A 128 7.99 -9.54 1.77
CA GLY A 128 8.46 -10.06 0.50
C GLY A 128 8.99 -9.01 -0.48
N GLY A 129 9.00 -7.73 -0.12
CA GLY A 129 9.46 -6.68 -1.03
C GLY A 129 9.84 -5.38 -0.33
N PRO A 130 10.46 -4.43 -1.05
CA PRO A 130 10.99 -3.19 -0.47
C PRO A 130 9.96 -2.37 0.30
N TYR A 131 8.71 -2.36 -0.16
CA TYR A 131 7.62 -1.67 0.54
C TYR A 131 7.35 -2.30 1.91
N GLY A 132 7.13 -3.62 1.97
CA GLY A 132 6.91 -4.31 3.23
C GLY A 132 8.11 -4.16 4.19
N VAL A 133 9.34 -4.26 3.68
CA VAL A 133 10.57 -4.03 4.46
C VAL A 133 10.59 -2.61 5.04
N SER A 134 10.26 -1.58 4.25
CA SER A 134 10.25 -0.20 4.73
C SER A 134 9.17 0.06 5.79
N LYS A 135 8.01 -0.62 5.67
CA LYS A 135 6.93 -0.52 6.67
C LYS A 135 7.27 -1.27 7.94
N LEU A 136 7.87 -2.47 7.84
CA LEU A 136 8.33 -3.22 9.00
C LEU A 136 9.41 -2.45 9.79
N ALA A 137 10.40 -1.89 9.09
CA ALA A 137 11.42 -1.08 9.75
C ALA A 137 10.83 0.13 10.50
N ALA A 138 9.79 0.75 9.94
CA ALA A 138 9.06 1.82 10.63
C ALA A 138 8.33 1.31 11.89
N THR A 139 7.68 0.16 11.81
CA THR A 139 7.01 -0.49 12.94
C THR A 139 8.01 -0.78 14.07
N GLU A 140 9.16 -1.37 13.75
CA GLU A 140 10.21 -1.67 14.74
C GLU A 140 10.77 -0.40 15.40
N LEU A 141 10.95 0.68 14.64
CA LEU A 141 11.34 1.98 15.20
C LEU A 141 10.33 2.52 16.20
N VAL A 142 9.04 2.39 15.91
CA VAL A 142 7.97 2.82 16.83
C VAL A 142 7.96 1.96 18.09
N LEU A 143 8.00 0.63 17.95
CA LEU A 143 7.97 -0.29 19.08
C LEU A 143 9.20 -0.15 19.99
N GLY A 144 10.37 0.09 19.40
CA GLY A 144 11.63 0.32 20.15
C GLY A 144 11.82 1.74 20.66
N SER A 145 10.89 2.67 20.39
CA SER A 145 11.06 4.10 20.74
C SER A 145 10.86 4.42 22.21
N GLY A 146 10.17 3.57 22.97
CA GLY A 146 9.76 3.85 24.36
C GLY A 146 8.60 4.85 24.48
N LEU A 147 7.96 5.25 23.38
CA LEU A 147 6.78 6.12 23.37
C LEU A 147 5.51 5.36 23.78
N ASP A 148 4.51 6.09 24.28
CA ASP A 148 3.14 5.58 24.29
C ASP A 148 2.64 5.50 22.85
N ALA A 149 2.70 4.31 22.26
CA ALA A 149 2.46 4.13 20.83
C ALA A 149 1.71 2.84 20.49
N VAL A 150 0.91 2.92 19.43
CA VAL A 150 0.26 1.77 18.80
C VAL A 150 0.48 1.82 17.30
N VAL A 151 0.75 0.65 16.71
CA VAL A 151 0.87 0.48 15.26
C VAL A 151 -0.36 -0.28 14.76
N LEU A 152 -1.10 0.33 13.84
CA LEU A 152 -2.24 -0.31 13.19
C LEU A 152 -1.80 -0.90 11.87
N ARG A 153 -1.61 -2.23 11.79
CA ARG A 153 -1.32 -2.93 10.53
C ARG A 153 -2.60 -3.07 9.72
N VAL A 154 -2.78 -2.15 8.80
CA VAL A 154 -3.97 -2.10 7.93
C VAL A 154 -3.81 -3.13 6.81
N PHE A 155 -4.81 -3.98 6.64
CA PHE A 155 -4.93 -4.89 5.51
C PHE A 155 -5.41 -4.11 4.28
N SER A 156 -5.79 -4.74 3.18
CA SER A 156 -6.03 -4.04 1.92
C SER A 156 -7.17 -3.01 2.02
N PRO A 157 -6.89 -1.70 2.23
CA PRO A 157 -7.95 -0.71 2.34
C PRO A 157 -8.67 -0.49 1.00
N ALA A 158 -10.00 -0.44 1.04
CA ALA A 158 -10.91 -0.27 -0.09
C ALA A 158 -11.94 0.83 0.21
N GLY A 159 -12.70 1.26 -0.78
CA GLY A 159 -13.77 2.27 -0.63
C GLY A 159 -13.51 3.53 -1.43
N PRO A 160 -14.24 4.62 -1.15
CA PRO A 160 -14.15 5.85 -1.91
C PRO A 160 -12.72 6.37 -2.00
N GLY A 161 -12.29 6.85 -3.17
CA GLY A 161 -10.93 7.33 -3.41
C GLY A 161 -9.84 6.28 -3.42
N THR A 162 -10.21 5.03 -3.56
CA THR A 162 -9.23 3.96 -3.75
C THR A 162 -8.22 4.32 -4.85
N PRO A 163 -6.90 4.30 -4.56
CA PRO A 163 -5.90 4.70 -5.53
C PRO A 163 -5.97 3.86 -6.80
N ALA A 164 -5.91 4.51 -7.98
CA ALA A 164 -5.95 3.83 -9.28
C ALA A 164 -4.86 2.77 -9.46
N GLY A 165 -3.73 2.88 -8.75
CA GLY A 165 -2.66 1.88 -8.74
C GLY A 165 -2.91 0.66 -7.85
N SER A 166 -3.97 0.65 -7.01
CA SER A 166 -4.34 -0.50 -6.20
C SER A 166 -5.05 -1.58 -7.04
N PRO A 167 -5.13 -2.84 -6.58
CA PRO A 167 -5.84 -3.89 -7.31
C PRO A 167 -7.28 -3.51 -7.69
N LEU A 168 -8.08 -3.02 -6.75
CA LEU A 168 -9.46 -2.63 -7.01
C LEU A 168 -9.55 -1.37 -7.87
N GLY A 169 -8.64 -0.40 -7.69
CA GLY A 169 -8.59 0.79 -8.53
C GLY A 169 -8.24 0.47 -9.99
N ARG A 170 -7.33 -0.49 -10.23
CA ARG A 170 -7.01 -0.97 -11.59
C ARG A 170 -8.19 -1.67 -12.24
N LEU A 171 -8.91 -2.50 -11.47
CA LEU A 171 -10.13 -3.15 -11.94
C LEU A 171 -11.20 -2.14 -12.35
N ALA A 172 -11.48 -1.17 -11.49
CA ALA A 172 -12.47 -0.14 -11.77
C ALA A 172 -12.11 0.69 -13.00
N GLU A 173 -10.84 1.09 -13.12
CA GLU A 173 -10.36 1.86 -14.27
C GLU A 173 -10.39 1.03 -15.57
N ALA A 174 -10.05 -0.26 -15.50
CA ALA A 174 -10.13 -1.16 -16.64
C ALA A 174 -11.56 -1.32 -17.15
N MET A 175 -12.51 -1.56 -16.24
CA MET A 175 -13.93 -1.66 -16.57
C MET A 175 -14.49 -0.36 -17.14
N ARG A 176 -14.12 0.79 -16.54
CA ARG A 176 -14.53 2.11 -17.03
C ARG A 176 -14.08 2.31 -18.48
N ARG A 177 -12.81 1.99 -18.81
CA ARG A 177 -12.28 2.12 -20.17
C ARG A 177 -12.98 1.17 -21.13
N ALA A 178 -13.17 -0.10 -20.75
CA ALA A 178 -13.85 -1.08 -21.58
C ALA A 178 -15.29 -0.66 -21.90
N MET A 179 -16.01 -0.12 -20.91
CA MET A 179 -17.38 0.40 -21.16
C MET A 179 -17.38 1.63 -22.08
N GLN A 180 -16.35 2.49 -22.00
CA GLN A 180 -16.23 3.66 -22.89
C GLN A 180 -15.85 3.28 -24.32
N SER A 181 -14.97 2.28 -24.50
CA SER A 181 -14.56 1.81 -25.82
C SER A 181 -15.54 0.80 -26.46
N GLY A 182 -16.51 0.31 -25.67
CA GLY A 182 -17.42 -0.75 -26.13
C GLY A 182 -16.76 -2.14 -26.15
N ASP A 183 -15.63 -2.31 -25.42
CA ASP A 183 -14.94 -3.59 -25.36
C ASP A 183 -15.75 -4.60 -24.56
N GLY A 184 -16.07 -5.72 -25.19
CA GLY A 184 -16.81 -6.84 -24.60
C GLY A 184 -15.96 -7.78 -23.75
N GLU A 185 -14.63 -7.60 -23.70
CA GLU A 185 -13.70 -8.51 -23.03
C GLU A 185 -12.62 -7.77 -22.23
N LEU A 186 -12.38 -8.22 -21.03
CA LEU A 186 -11.25 -7.77 -20.20
C LEU A 186 -10.33 -8.93 -19.87
N ARG A 187 -9.05 -8.80 -20.19
CA ARG A 187 -8.00 -9.77 -19.88
C ARG A 187 -7.23 -9.31 -18.67
N LEU A 188 -7.34 -10.03 -17.55
CA LEU A 188 -6.87 -9.63 -16.24
C LEU A 188 -5.87 -10.66 -15.70
N GLY A 189 -4.71 -10.20 -15.26
CA GLY A 189 -3.69 -11.05 -14.64
C GLY A 189 -3.70 -10.97 -13.11
N GLY A 190 -3.43 -12.12 -12.45
CA GLY A 190 -3.25 -12.17 -11.00
C GLY A 190 -4.54 -12.18 -10.18
N LEU A 191 -5.66 -12.60 -10.77
CA LEU A 191 -6.96 -12.70 -10.09
C LEU A 191 -7.03 -13.82 -9.04
N GLY A 192 -6.08 -14.76 -9.04
CA GLY A 192 -6.00 -15.85 -8.07
C GLY A 192 -5.63 -15.39 -6.65
N ALA A 193 -5.06 -14.20 -6.48
CA ALA A 193 -4.66 -13.69 -5.17
C ALA A 193 -5.86 -13.44 -4.26
N GLN A 194 -5.70 -13.75 -2.97
CA GLN A 194 -6.71 -13.52 -1.95
C GLN A 194 -6.26 -12.42 -0.99
N ARG A 195 -7.15 -11.49 -0.70
CA ARG A 195 -6.88 -10.31 0.13
C ARG A 195 -8.00 -10.08 1.12
N ASP A 196 -7.63 -9.62 2.29
CA ASP A 196 -8.57 -9.10 3.27
C ASP A 196 -8.79 -7.61 2.99
N PHE A 197 -9.94 -7.29 2.40
CA PHE A 197 -10.32 -5.91 2.12
C PHE A 197 -11.08 -5.32 3.30
N VAL A 198 -10.64 -4.16 3.76
CA VAL A 198 -11.30 -3.39 4.82
C VAL A 198 -11.67 -2.01 4.29
N ASP A 199 -12.88 -1.55 4.57
CA ASP A 199 -13.30 -0.21 4.13
C ASP A 199 -12.45 0.87 4.81
N VAL A 200 -12.05 1.90 4.06
CA VAL A 200 -11.21 2.98 4.55
C VAL A 200 -11.88 3.80 5.65
N ARG A 201 -13.21 3.89 5.65
CA ARG A 201 -14.01 4.53 6.73
C ARG A 201 -13.96 3.70 8.01
N ASP A 202 -13.91 2.38 7.89
CA ASP A 202 -13.70 1.47 9.02
C ASP A 202 -12.26 1.59 9.56
N VAL A 203 -11.26 1.77 8.68
CA VAL A 203 -9.89 2.10 9.10
C VAL A 203 -9.86 3.40 9.88
N ALA A 204 -10.53 4.46 9.40
CA ALA A 204 -10.62 5.74 10.10
C ALA A 204 -11.27 5.61 11.50
N ARG A 205 -12.30 4.76 11.64
CA ARG A 205 -12.90 4.44 12.95
C ARG A 205 -11.93 3.71 13.86
N ALA A 206 -11.11 2.81 13.33
CA ALA A 206 -10.07 2.12 14.10
C ALA A 206 -8.99 3.09 14.60
N VAL A 207 -8.54 4.02 13.73
CA VAL A 207 -7.57 5.06 14.10
C VAL A 207 -8.13 5.96 15.20
N HIS A 208 -9.39 6.40 15.08
CA HIS A 208 -10.05 7.18 16.12
C HIS A 208 -10.17 6.40 17.44
N ALA A 209 -10.57 5.14 17.41
CA ALA A 209 -10.63 4.30 18.62
C ALA A 209 -9.24 4.12 19.25
N ALA A 210 -8.20 3.90 18.44
CA ALA A 210 -6.83 3.77 18.90
C ALA A 210 -6.30 5.06 19.55
N SER A 211 -6.71 6.24 19.05
CA SER A 211 -6.32 7.53 19.61
C SER A 211 -6.87 7.79 21.02
N LEU A 212 -7.98 7.14 21.35
CA LEU A 212 -8.65 7.25 22.66
C LEU A 212 -8.31 6.11 23.63
N SER A 213 -7.58 5.07 23.15
CA SER A 213 -7.27 3.89 23.94
C SER A 213 -5.90 3.98 24.60
N ALA A 214 -5.65 3.12 25.58
CA ALA A 214 -4.30 2.89 26.14
C ALA A 214 -3.61 1.68 25.48
N ALA A 215 -4.12 1.16 24.37
CA ALA A 215 -3.57 0.01 23.69
C ALA A 215 -2.19 0.32 23.09
N GLN A 216 -1.21 -0.53 23.30
CA GLN A 216 0.16 -0.41 22.79
C GLN A 216 0.52 -1.62 21.90
N GLY A 217 1.65 -1.54 21.21
CA GLY A 217 2.12 -2.60 20.33
C GLY A 217 1.44 -2.60 18.98
N VAL A 218 1.26 -3.76 18.38
CA VAL A 218 0.67 -3.93 17.05
C VAL A 218 -0.78 -4.37 17.16
N ILE A 219 -1.64 -3.86 16.28
CA ILE A 219 -3.04 -4.27 16.14
C ILE A 219 -3.39 -4.38 14.67
N ASN A 220 -3.93 -5.52 14.26
CA ASN A 220 -4.40 -5.74 12.90
C ASN A 220 -5.75 -5.08 12.64
N ILE A 221 -5.85 -4.38 11.51
CA ILE A 221 -7.09 -3.75 11.05
C ILE A 221 -7.44 -4.34 9.68
N GLY A 222 -8.44 -5.20 9.65
CA GLY A 222 -8.92 -5.92 8.49
C GLY A 222 -10.39 -6.27 8.62
N SER A 223 -10.97 -6.92 7.61
CA SER A 223 -12.35 -7.45 7.69
C SER A 223 -12.43 -8.79 8.40
N GLY A 224 -11.29 -9.50 8.52
CA GLY A 224 -11.22 -10.88 8.98
C GLY A 224 -11.66 -11.91 7.92
N ARG A 225 -11.77 -11.48 6.65
CA ARG A 225 -12.19 -12.34 5.53
C ARG A 225 -11.27 -12.15 4.33
N ALA A 226 -10.68 -13.25 3.87
CA ALA A 226 -9.97 -13.25 2.60
C ALA A 226 -10.96 -13.40 1.44
N VAL A 227 -10.86 -12.51 0.46
CA VAL A 227 -11.66 -12.52 -0.77
C VAL A 227 -10.73 -12.67 -1.95
N ARG A 228 -11.05 -13.58 -2.86
CA ARG A 228 -10.31 -13.76 -4.12
C ARG A 228 -10.51 -12.55 -5.02
N LEU A 229 -9.45 -12.05 -5.65
CA LEU A 229 -9.56 -10.90 -6.55
C LEU A 229 -10.52 -11.15 -7.73
N ARG A 230 -10.65 -12.39 -8.18
CA ARG A 230 -11.67 -12.77 -9.17
C ARG A 230 -13.09 -12.47 -8.67
N ASP A 231 -13.40 -12.84 -7.42
CA ASP A 231 -14.73 -12.62 -6.86
C ASP A 231 -15.02 -11.14 -6.67
N ALA A 232 -14.00 -10.38 -6.25
CA ALA A 232 -14.08 -8.91 -6.18
C ALA A 232 -14.29 -8.29 -7.57
N ALA A 233 -13.61 -8.79 -8.61
CA ALA A 233 -13.77 -8.34 -9.99
C ALA A 233 -15.19 -8.64 -10.54
N THR A 234 -15.70 -9.84 -10.26
CA THR A 234 -17.07 -10.23 -10.66
C THR A 234 -18.11 -9.35 -9.94
N THR A 235 -17.93 -9.09 -8.65
CA THR A 235 -18.81 -8.20 -7.89
C THR A 235 -18.76 -6.78 -8.43
N LEU A 236 -17.56 -6.26 -8.73
CA LEU A 236 -17.40 -4.93 -9.29
C LEU A 236 -18.05 -4.82 -10.68
N ALA A 237 -17.89 -5.85 -11.55
CA ALA A 237 -18.54 -5.88 -12.87
C ALA A 237 -20.07 -5.81 -12.74
N ARG A 238 -20.64 -6.57 -11.81
CA ARG A 238 -22.09 -6.53 -11.53
C ARG A 238 -22.55 -5.14 -11.05
N VAL A 239 -21.81 -4.54 -10.11
CA VAL A 239 -22.10 -3.21 -9.58
C VAL A 239 -21.98 -2.13 -10.66
N ALA A 240 -20.98 -2.27 -11.54
CA ALA A 240 -20.72 -1.36 -12.65
C ALA A 240 -21.74 -1.50 -13.81
N GLY A 241 -22.51 -2.59 -13.87
CA GLY A 241 -23.33 -2.93 -15.03
C GLY A 241 -22.48 -3.33 -16.24
N TYR A 242 -21.23 -3.79 -16.02
CA TYR A 242 -20.37 -4.27 -17.11
C TYR A 242 -20.83 -5.64 -17.57
N GLY A 243 -21.35 -5.72 -18.80
CA GLY A 243 -21.86 -6.95 -19.42
C GLY A 243 -20.83 -7.78 -20.17
N GLY A 244 -19.57 -7.33 -20.22
CA GLY A 244 -18.49 -8.02 -20.93
C GLY A 244 -17.90 -9.21 -20.15
N ALA A 245 -17.09 -10.02 -20.83
CA ALA A 245 -16.43 -11.18 -20.25
C ALA A 245 -15.14 -10.78 -19.48
N LEU A 246 -14.90 -11.44 -18.33
CA LEU A 246 -13.66 -11.31 -17.56
C LEU A 246 -12.80 -12.57 -17.77
N HIS A 247 -11.70 -12.44 -18.47
CA HIS A 247 -10.75 -13.52 -18.72
C HIS A 247 -9.58 -13.43 -17.74
N GLU A 248 -9.40 -14.46 -16.91
CA GLU A 248 -8.23 -14.61 -16.07
C GLU A 248 -7.09 -15.22 -16.88
N LEU A 249 -5.93 -14.56 -16.88
CA LEU A 249 -4.73 -15.10 -17.48
C LEU A 249 -3.75 -15.52 -16.38
N ASP A 250 -3.30 -16.75 -16.46
CA ASP A 250 -2.26 -17.28 -15.59
C ASP A 250 -0.93 -16.59 -15.92
N ASN A 251 -0.49 -15.68 -15.07
CA ASN A 251 0.72 -14.88 -15.17
C ASN A 251 0.86 -14.02 -16.46
N PRO A 252 0.85 -12.69 -16.34
CA PRO A 252 1.18 -11.83 -17.48
C PRO A 252 2.62 -12.13 -17.94
N PRO A 253 2.89 -12.18 -19.27
CA PRO A 253 4.26 -12.27 -19.77
C PRO A 253 5.04 -11.04 -19.28
N GLY A 254 6.09 -11.25 -18.48
CA GLY A 254 6.91 -10.19 -17.90
C GLY A 254 6.95 -10.12 -16.37
N ALA A 255 6.25 -10.99 -15.65
CA ALA A 255 6.49 -11.17 -14.23
C ALA A 255 7.92 -11.72 -14.06
N LEU A 256 8.84 -10.87 -13.58
CA LEU A 256 10.21 -11.26 -13.28
C LEU A 256 10.19 -12.47 -12.34
N ARG A 257 10.61 -13.62 -12.86
CA ARG A 257 10.88 -14.78 -12.02
C ARG A 257 12.02 -14.35 -11.06
N PRO A 258 11.85 -14.52 -9.74
CA PRO A 258 12.97 -14.32 -8.85
C PRO A 258 14.05 -15.32 -9.22
N THR A 259 15.20 -14.84 -9.69
CA THR A 259 16.42 -15.64 -9.74
C THR A 259 16.86 -15.83 -8.30
N ILE A 260 16.34 -16.85 -7.63
CA ILE A 260 16.96 -17.36 -6.40
C ILE A 260 18.24 -18.04 -6.86
N GLY A 261 19.34 -17.27 -6.84
CA GLY A 261 20.69 -17.81 -6.93
C GLY A 261 20.94 -18.64 -5.68
N HIS A 262 20.75 -19.95 -5.76
CA HIS A 262 21.41 -20.84 -4.82
C HIS A 262 22.90 -20.67 -5.03
N PRO A 263 23.70 -20.40 -3.99
CA PRO A 263 25.15 -20.50 -4.11
C PRO A 263 25.49 -21.98 -4.40
N ARG A 264 25.82 -22.26 -5.65
CA ARG A 264 26.46 -23.53 -5.97
C ARG A 264 27.79 -23.50 -5.29
N GLY A 265 28.04 -24.45 -4.38
CA GLY A 265 29.33 -24.70 -3.78
C GLY A 265 30.38 -24.90 -4.88
N GLU A 266 31.29 -23.97 -4.97
CA GLU A 266 32.51 -24.13 -5.78
C GLU A 266 33.43 -25.11 -5.06
N SER A 267 33.57 -26.32 -5.64
CA SER A 267 34.70 -27.18 -5.37
C SER A 267 35.93 -26.56 -6.03
N ALA A 268 36.91 -26.25 -5.22
CA ALA A 268 38.23 -25.77 -5.64
C ALA A 268 38.90 -26.74 -6.64
N GLY A 269 39.20 -26.22 -7.81
CA GLY A 269 40.06 -26.85 -8.80
C GLY A 269 41.01 -25.81 -9.39
N HIS A 270 42.23 -25.78 -8.87
CA HIS A 270 43.36 -25.06 -9.46
C HIS A 270 43.62 -25.50 -10.90
N ARG A 271 43.78 -24.55 -11.80
CA ARG A 271 44.74 -24.60 -12.89
C ARG A 271 45.09 -23.23 -13.44
N THR A 272 46.39 -23.02 -13.52
CA THR A 272 47.18 -21.91 -14.02
C THR A 272 47.16 -21.81 -15.55
N ASP A 273 47.52 -20.62 -16.04
CA ASP A 273 48.21 -20.21 -17.26
C ASP A 273 47.41 -19.86 -18.53
N GLY A 274 47.75 -18.67 -19.04
CA GLY A 274 47.70 -18.36 -20.44
C GLY A 274 47.31 -16.91 -20.81
N LEU A 275 48.34 -16.04 -20.82
CA LEU A 275 48.31 -14.72 -21.48
C LEU A 275 48.02 -14.85 -22.98
N GLY A 276 47.21 -13.97 -23.53
CA GLY A 276 47.02 -13.82 -24.97
C GLY A 276 46.21 -12.59 -25.36
N HIS A 277 46.91 -11.49 -25.64
CA HIS A 277 46.42 -10.31 -26.34
C HIS A 277 45.85 -10.66 -27.72
N ARG A 278 44.77 -10.07 -28.13
CA ARG A 278 44.60 -9.45 -29.48
C ARG A 278 43.40 -8.51 -29.57
N VAL A 279 43.75 -7.34 -30.07
CA VAL A 279 42.84 -6.27 -30.54
C VAL A 279 42.48 -6.58 -32.00
N ASP A 280 41.32 -6.10 -32.43
CA ASP A 280 40.94 -5.60 -33.74
C ASP A 280 39.62 -6.15 -34.28
N GLY A 281 38.83 -5.21 -34.77
CA GLY A 281 37.91 -5.46 -35.87
C GLY A 281 36.57 -4.77 -35.81
N MET A 282 36.50 -3.51 -36.29
CA MET A 282 35.28 -2.78 -36.69
C MET A 282 34.44 -3.56 -37.67
N GLY A 283 33.15 -3.45 -37.56
CA GLY A 283 32.20 -3.91 -38.59
C GLY A 283 30.82 -3.34 -38.41
N HIS A 284 30.57 -2.17 -39.00
CA HIS A 284 29.23 -1.63 -39.24
C HIS A 284 28.38 -2.56 -40.11
N ARG A 285 27.15 -2.79 -39.72
CA ARG A 285 26.04 -2.95 -40.69
C ARG A 285 24.73 -2.45 -40.12
N VAL A 286 24.27 -1.37 -40.72
CA VAL A 286 22.89 -0.87 -40.70
C VAL A 286 22.15 -1.69 -41.76
N ASP A 287 20.96 -2.19 -41.46
CA ASP A 287 19.84 -2.29 -42.42
C ASP A 287 18.66 -3.03 -41.76
N GLY A 288 17.49 -2.41 -41.88
CA GLY A 288 16.21 -3.08 -41.57
C GLY A 288 15.12 -2.12 -41.05
N MET A 289 14.84 -1.03 -41.77
CA MET A 289 13.57 -0.30 -41.62
C MET A 289 12.42 -1.20 -42.04
N GLY A 290 11.70 -1.75 -41.10
CA GLY A 290 10.37 -2.33 -41.27
C GLY A 290 9.34 -1.19 -41.26
N HIS A 291 8.80 -0.86 -42.42
CA HIS A 291 7.65 0.05 -42.53
C HIS A 291 6.42 -0.57 -41.88
N HIS A 292 6.04 -0.10 -40.68
CA HIS A 292 4.71 -0.28 -40.18
C HIS A 292 3.77 0.71 -40.86
N ARG A 293 2.92 0.17 -41.75
CA ARG A 293 1.77 0.86 -42.31
C ARG A 293 0.88 1.30 -41.17
N MET A 294 0.72 2.60 -40.99
CA MET A 294 -0.37 3.17 -40.20
C MET A 294 -1.67 2.98 -40.99
N ASP A 295 -2.56 2.15 -40.46
CA ASP A 295 -3.94 2.15 -40.91
C ASP A 295 -4.69 3.27 -40.22
N ALA A 296 -5.28 4.13 -41.03
CA ALA A 296 -6.03 5.32 -40.61
C ALA A 296 -7.45 4.97 -40.17
N LEU A 297 -7.60 4.06 -39.22
CA LEU A 297 -8.82 3.87 -38.41
C LEU A 297 -8.39 3.19 -37.12
N GLY A 298 -8.22 4.05 -36.12
CA GLY A 298 -7.61 3.80 -34.86
C GLY A 298 -8.25 2.69 -34.04
N HIS A 299 -7.45 2.18 -33.17
CA HIS A 299 -7.73 1.41 -31.96
C HIS A 299 -8.43 0.07 -32.16
N ARG A 300 -7.79 -0.84 -32.88
CA ARG A 300 -7.92 -2.24 -32.49
C ARG A 300 -7.17 -2.39 -31.17
N ALA A 301 -7.91 -2.67 -30.09
CA ALA A 301 -7.33 -3.14 -28.86
C ALA A 301 -6.34 -4.25 -29.19
N ASP A 302 -5.08 -4.06 -28.80
CA ASP A 302 -4.04 -5.06 -28.97
C ASP A 302 -4.52 -6.35 -28.26
N PRO A 303 -4.75 -7.46 -28.99
CA PRO A 303 -5.30 -8.68 -28.38
C PRO A 303 -4.40 -9.29 -27.29
N GLU A 304 -3.18 -8.76 -27.11
CA GLU A 304 -2.22 -9.21 -26.11
C GLU A 304 -2.17 -8.32 -24.85
N HIS A 305 -2.97 -7.25 -24.76
CA HIS A 305 -2.88 -6.35 -23.59
C HIS A 305 -3.55 -6.95 -22.37
N VAL A 306 -2.72 -7.56 -21.49
CA VAL A 306 -3.13 -8.08 -20.18
C VAL A 306 -2.99 -6.98 -19.13
N ILE A 307 -4.06 -6.68 -18.43
CA ILE A 307 -4.04 -5.71 -17.32
C ILE A 307 -3.63 -6.43 -16.04
N PRO A 308 -2.44 -6.14 -15.48
CA PRO A 308 -2.01 -6.75 -14.22
C PRO A 308 -2.81 -6.14 -13.06
N VAL A 309 -3.69 -6.92 -12.44
CA VAL A 309 -4.51 -6.49 -11.32
C VAL A 309 -3.75 -6.63 -9.99
N ALA A 310 -3.11 -7.77 -9.75
CA ALA A 310 -2.29 -7.94 -8.56
C ALA A 310 -1.05 -7.05 -8.62
N TYR A 311 -0.60 -6.57 -7.46
CA TYR A 311 0.71 -5.93 -7.37
C TYR A 311 1.77 -6.93 -7.86
N PRO A 312 2.68 -6.52 -8.76
CA PRO A 312 3.84 -7.32 -9.10
C PRO A 312 4.81 -7.27 -7.92
N TYR A 313 4.54 -8.04 -6.87
CA TYR A 313 5.58 -8.36 -5.92
C TYR A 313 6.47 -9.42 -6.59
N PRO A 314 7.79 -9.20 -6.69
CA PRO A 314 8.71 -10.08 -7.42
C PRO A 314 8.70 -11.53 -6.94
N ASP A 315 8.19 -11.76 -5.78
CA ASP A 315 8.26 -12.99 -5.00
C ASP A 315 6.92 -13.74 -4.89
N GLY A 316 5.93 -13.42 -5.73
CA GLY A 316 4.61 -14.06 -5.62
C GLY A 316 3.99 -13.85 -4.23
N CYS A 317 4.38 -12.77 -3.56
CA CYS A 317 4.07 -12.46 -2.18
C CYS A 317 2.60 -12.60 -1.88
N GLY A 318 2.31 -13.64 -1.16
CA GLY A 318 1.05 -13.83 -0.50
C GLY A 318 -0.12 -13.93 -1.47
N SER A 319 -0.28 -15.08 -2.09
CA SER A 319 -1.58 -15.42 -2.67
C SER A 319 -2.70 -15.31 -1.63
N TRP A 320 -2.36 -15.34 -0.33
CA TRP A 320 -3.32 -15.31 0.78
C TRP A 320 -2.94 -14.25 1.82
N GLN A 321 -3.91 -13.39 2.19
CA GLN A 321 -3.84 -12.47 3.32
C GLN A 321 -5.21 -12.39 3.99
N GLN A 322 -5.26 -12.69 5.28
CA GLN A 322 -6.44 -12.56 6.13
C GLN A 322 -6.00 -12.09 7.52
N ALA A 323 -6.64 -11.07 8.06
CA ALA A 323 -6.37 -10.57 9.40
C ALA A 323 -7.02 -11.44 10.48
N ASP A 324 -6.31 -11.70 11.55
CA ASP A 324 -6.96 -11.93 12.82
C ASP A 324 -7.31 -10.59 13.45
N VAL A 325 -8.59 -10.33 13.67
CA VAL A 325 -9.11 -9.06 14.17
C VAL A 325 -9.57 -9.11 15.64
N ARG A 326 -9.23 -10.19 16.33
CA ARG A 326 -9.62 -10.34 17.76
C ARG A 326 -9.03 -9.27 18.63
N THR A 327 -7.74 -8.94 18.45
CA THR A 327 -7.06 -7.89 19.20
C THR A 327 -7.71 -6.52 19.01
N ALA A 328 -8.10 -6.18 17.78
CA ALA A 328 -8.81 -4.92 17.50
C ALA A 328 -10.16 -4.85 18.21
N ARG A 329 -10.90 -5.96 18.22
CA ARG A 329 -12.17 -6.06 18.95
C ARG A 329 -11.98 -5.91 20.46
N ASP A 330 -11.02 -6.64 21.03
CA ASP A 330 -10.88 -6.75 22.47
C ASP A 330 -10.17 -5.52 23.09
N ARG A 331 -9.22 -4.88 22.38
CA ARG A 331 -8.45 -3.75 22.89
C ARG A 331 -8.96 -2.37 22.43
N LEU A 332 -9.65 -2.29 21.30
CA LEU A 332 -10.19 -1.04 20.76
C LEU A 332 -11.72 -0.99 20.74
N GLY A 333 -12.42 -2.09 21.06
CA GLY A 333 -13.87 -2.19 20.87
C GLY A 333 -14.28 -2.05 19.39
N TRP A 334 -13.33 -2.27 18.46
CA TRP A 334 -13.53 -2.04 17.06
C TRP A 334 -13.92 -3.30 16.28
N ARG A 335 -14.83 -3.14 15.33
CA ARG A 335 -15.20 -4.17 14.33
C ARG A 335 -15.44 -3.51 12.97
N PRO A 336 -15.15 -4.19 11.85
CA PRO A 336 -15.54 -3.72 10.53
C PRO A 336 -17.08 -3.69 10.45
N ARG A 337 -17.63 -2.68 9.76
CA ARG A 337 -19.09 -2.48 9.61
C ARG A 337 -19.51 -2.46 8.15
N ILE A 338 -18.64 -1.98 7.28
CA ILE A 338 -18.92 -1.78 5.86
C ILE A 338 -18.46 -3.03 5.11
N ASN A 339 -19.34 -3.62 4.31
CA ASN A 339 -19.01 -4.81 3.53
C ASN A 339 -18.28 -4.43 2.23
N LEU A 340 -17.63 -5.42 1.59
CA LEU A 340 -16.84 -5.18 0.39
C LEU A 340 -17.70 -4.72 -0.79
N GLU A 341 -18.94 -5.16 -0.91
CA GLU A 341 -19.82 -4.77 -2.01
C GLU A 341 -20.16 -3.27 -1.96
N GLU A 342 -20.43 -2.73 -0.76
CA GLU A 342 -20.59 -1.29 -0.56
C GLU A 342 -19.32 -0.53 -0.94
N SER A 343 -18.15 -1.01 -0.50
CA SER A 343 -16.86 -0.41 -0.87
C SER A 343 -16.63 -0.41 -2.38
N LEU A 344 -17.01 -1.49 -3.07
CA LEU A 344 -16.87 -1.62 -4.53
C LEU A 344 -17.85 -0.70 -5.26
N ALA A 345 -19.07 -0.51 -4.74
CA ALA A 345 -20.04 0.42 -5.30
C ALA A 345 -19.51 1.86 -5.23
N ASP A 346 -18.93 2.26 -4.10
CA ASP A 346 -18.34 3.59 -3.94
C ASP A 346 -17.11 3.78 -4.84
N ILE A 347 -16.25 2.76 -4.97
CA ILE A 347 -15.11 2.78 -5.91
C ILE A 347 -15.60 2.99 -7.34
N TRP A 348 -16.65 2.27 -7.74
CA TRP A 348 -17.21 2.40 -9.09
C TRP A 348 -17.83 3.77 -9.32
N MET A 349 -18.65 4.26 -8.41
CA MET A 349 -19.26 5.59 -8.54
C MET A 349 -18.20 6.66 -8.76
N GLU A 350 -17.12 6.64 -8.00
CA GLU A 350 -16.03 7.61 -8.16
C GLU A 350 -15.25 7.43 -9.48
N ALA A 351 -15.02 6.19 -9.91
CA ALA A 351 -14.38 5.92 -11.19
C ALA A 351 -15.25 6.38 -12.37
N ALA A 352 -16.56 6.15 -12.30
CA ALA A 352 -17.50 6.56 -13.32
C ALA A 352 -17.65 8.09 -13.44
N CYS A 353 -17.50 8.84 -12.34
CA CYS A 353 -17.56 10.30 -12.34
C CYS A 353 -16.30 10.98 -12.88
N ARG A 354 -15.24 10.24 -13.18
CA ARG A 354 -13.99 10.79 -13.80
C ARG A 354 -14.08 10.87 -15.33
N LEU A 355 -15.27 11.17 -15.85
CA LEU A 355 -15.53 11.36 -17.28
C LEU A 355 -14.97 12.69 -17.78
#